data_3080e9da1fe4b8bde84feb7c262cb805
#
_entry.id   3080e9da1fe4b8bde84feb7c262cb805
#
_cell.length_a   1.000
_cell.length_b   1.000
_cell.length_c   1.000
_cell.angle_alpha   90.00
_cell.angle_beta   90.00
_cell.angle_gamma   90.00
#
_symmetry.space_group_name_H-M   'P 1'
#
loop_
_entity.id
_entity.type
_entity.pdbx_description
1 polymer ?
#
loop_
_entity_poly.entity_id
_entity_poly.type
_entity_poly.pdbx_seq_one_letter_code
_entity_poly.pdbx_strand_id
1 'polypeptide(L)'
;MKKKNAAALMAAAMAASLLVGCGGGAASSSAATSTADSTPAESKVESTAESTAADTTADGDETLTVWAWDPNFNIYALKQAEAIYQKDHPNFKLNIEENVYSDIETKLITAATSEDYSTLPDLFLMQDYSYHKMVANFPGIYTDLTDSGLDWDKFSGGKLADSTVDGHHYGLPFDNGASVMAVRSDMIENAGLTVDDFKDLTWSEFEEKAQKVVDANGVPMLTSSGGSELIIEMMQSAGASPVVDGEVKIADNAALKESLTVYKDMVDKGILAEYTDWDQYIASMNDGKAAGVINGC
;
A
#
# COMPACT_ATOMS: atom_id res chain seq x y z
N MET A 1 23.02 43.45 5.71
CA MET A 1 23.36 42.85 6.99
C MET A 1 22.16 42.76 7.95
N LYS A 2 20.95 42.35 7.50
CA LYS A 2 19.74 42.27 8.38
C LYS A 2 19.00 40.95 8.31
N LYS A 3 19.54 39.93 7.62
CA LYS A 3 18.88 38.59 7.49
C LYS A 3 19.55 37.47 8.28
N LYS A 4 20.68 37.68 8.93
CA LYS A 4 21.39 36.65 9.72
C LYS A 4 21.01 36.60 11.20
N ASN A 5 20.34 37.61 11.72
CA ASN A 5 19.98 37.68 13.15
C ASN A 5 18.58 37.13 13.48
N ALA A 6 17.73 36.82 12.46
CA ALA A 6 16.41 36.23 12.69
C ALA A 6 16.44 34.70 12.87
N ALA A 7 17.44 34.04 12.31
CA ALA A 7 17.59 32.59 12.43
C ALA A 7 18.14 32.14 13.80
N ALA A 8 18.91 32.99 14.45
CA ALA A 8 19.49 32.66 15.75
C ALA A 8 18.50 32.83 16.93
N LEU A 9 17.45 33.64 16.76
CA LEU A 9 16.40 33.82 17.78
C LEU A 9 15.35 32.74 17.80
N MET A 10 15.13 32.02 16.67
CA MET A 10 14.22 30.88 16.62
C MET A 10 14.82 29.59 17.19
N ALA A 11 16.13 29.42 17.12
CA ALA A 11 16.80 28.25 17.69
C ALA A 11 16.86 28.25 19.22
N ALA A 12 16.79 29.41 19.84
CA ALA A 12 16.82 29.55 21.29
C ALA A 12 15.46 29.36 21.98
N ALA A 13 14.35 29.48 21.24
CA ALA A 13 13.00 29.32 21.77
C ALA A 13 12.52 27.83 21.84
N MET A 14 13.15 26.93 21.09
CA MET A 14 12.81 25.50 21.10
C MET A 14 13.56 24.65 22.13
N ALA A 15 14.61 25.21 22.74
CA ALA A 15 15.38 24.49 23.78
C ALA A 15 14.84 24.67 25.21
N ALA A 16 13.87 25.56 25.45
CA ALA A 16 13.35 25.88 26.77
C ALA A 16 12.05 25.13 27.16
N SER A 17 11.47 24.29 26.31
CA SER A 17 10.17 23.62 26.56
C SER A 17 10.27 22.15 26.98
N LEU A 18 11.47 21.62 27.27
CA LEU A 18 11.67 20.20 27.64
C LEU A 18 12.01 19.95 29.12
N LEU A 19 11.82 20.91 30.02
CA LEU A 19 12.23 20.79 31.43
C LEU A 19 11.15 21.13 32.46
N VAL A 20 9.86 20.72 32.21
CA VAL A 20 8.85 20.79 33.28
C VAL A 20 7.99 19.55 33.20
N GLY A 21 8.20 18.60 34.13
CA GLY A 21 7.31 17.47 34.30
C GLY A 21 7.89 16.31 35.09
N CYS A 22 8.38 16.56 36.31
CA CYS A 22 8.59 15.48 37.27
C CYS A 22 8.17 15.99 38.65
N GLY A 23 7.11 15.41 39.22
CA GLY A 23 6.68 15.73 40.61
C GLY A 23 5.39 15.07 41.00
N GLY A 24 5.45 13.89 41.64
CA GLY A 24 4.87 13.60 42.92
C GLY A 24 3.47 13.02 43.01
N GLY A 25 3.35 11.80 43.61
CA GLY A 25 2.13 11.32 44.21
C GLY A 25 2.13 9.83 44.49
N ALA A 26 2.49 9.42 45.69
CA ALA A 26 2.57 8.05 46.20
C ALA A 26 1.22 7.47 46.61
N ALA A 27 1.03 6.12 46.48
CA ALA A 27 0.50 5.18 47.49
C ALA A 27 0.38 3.80 46.87
N SER A 28 1.20 2.86 47.28
CA SER A 28 0.99 1.83 48.29
C SER A 28 0.23 0.57 47.85
N SER A 29 0.90 -0.51 47.84
CA SER A 29 0.91 -1.86 48.43
C SER A 29 0.71 -2.94 47.37
N SER A 30 1.35 -4.09 47.34
CA SER A 30 2.05 -4.95 48.26
C SER A 30 2.73 -6.09 47.48
N ALA A 31 3.72 -6.67 48.09
CA ALA A 31 4.69 -7.65 47.64
C ALA A 31 4.14 -9.00 47.15
N ALA A 32 4.91 -9.63 46.21
CA ALA A 32 5.26 -11.03 46.32
C ALA A 32 6.57 -11.26 45.57
N THR A 33 7.52 -11.80 46.30
CA THR A 33 8.88 -12.15 45.97
C THR A 33 8.94 -13.49 45.20
N SER A 34 9.69 -13.58 44.12
CA SER A 34 10.40 -14.81 43.76
C SER A 34 11.65 -14.49 42.94
N THR A 35 12.76 -14.80 43.59
CA THR A 35 14.12 -14.81 43.04
C THR A 35 14.30 -15.98 42.09
N ALA A 36 14.85 -15.73 40.89
CA ALA A 36 15.64 -16.71 40.15
C ALA A 36 16.75 -15.99 39.39
N ASP A 37 17.95 -16.29 39.85
CA ASP A 37 19.24 -15.92 39.32
C ASP A 37 19.50 -16.64 37.98
N SER A 38 19.93 -15.93 36.96
CA SER A 38 20.56 -16.51 35.78
C SER A 38 21.49 -15.49 35.10
N THR A 39 22.75 -15.77 35.21
CA THR A 39 23.91 -15.12 34.61
C THR A 39 23.83 -15.07 33.08
N PRO A 40 24.25 -13.99 32.39
CA PRO A 40 24.38 -13.96 30.94
C PRO A 40 25.68 -14.63 30.50
N ALA A 41 25.57 -15.57 29.57
CA ALA A 41 26.72 -16.09 28.83
C ALA A 41 26.99 -15.21 27.62
N GLU A 42 28.14 -14.58 27.56
CA GLU A 42 28.71 -13.93 26.37
C GLU A 42 29.00 -15.00 25.30
N SER A 43 28.38 -14.89 24.14
CA SER A 43 28.81 -15.54 22.91
C SER A 43 29.32 -14.48 21.94
N LYS A 44 30.63 -14.41 21.83
CA LYS A 44 31.31 -13.76 20.70
C LYS A 44 31.05 -14.57 19.44
N VAL A 45 30.39 -13.99 18.47
CA VAL A 45 30.37 -14.47 17.09
C VAL A 45 31.22 -13.51 16.26
N GLU A 46 32.34 -13.99 15.81
CA GLU A 46 33.23 -13.32 14.88
C GLU A 46 32.64 -13.50 13.47
N SER A 47 32.18 -12.42 12.85
CA SER A 47 31.67 -12.43 11.48
C SER A 47 32.80 -12.06 10.54
N THR A 48 33.32 -13.02 9.82
CA THR A 48 34.14 -12.80 8.63
C THR A 48 33.21 -12.76 7.42
N ALA A 49 32.95 -11.56 6.91
CA ALA A 49 32.30 -11.38 5.64
C ALA A 49 33.31 -11.59 4.52
N GLU A 50 33.19 -12.68 3.81
CA GLU A 50 33.87 -12.92 2.55
C GLU A 50 32.85 -12.92 1.44
N SER A 51 32.88 -11.84 0.64
CA SER A 51 32.07 -11.69 -0.56
C SER A 51 32.64 -12.59 -1.64
N THR A 52 31.96 -13.68 -1.97
CA THR A 52 32.23 -14.47 -3.16
C THR A 52 31.09 -14.32 -4.15
N ALA A 53 31.45 -13.84 -5.34
CA ALA A 53 30.57 -13.85 -6.50
C ALA A 53 30.05 -15.27 -6.76
N ALA A 54 28.73 -15.39 -6.95
CA ALA A 54 28.08 -16.66 -7.19
C ALA A 54 28.46 -17.22 -8.56
N ASP A 55 29.13 -18.35 -8.53
CA ASP A 55 29.33 -19.23 -9.67
C ASP A 55 28.08 -20.12 -9.77
N THR A 56 27.40 -20.06 -10.91
CA THR A 56 26.19 -20.87 -11.16
C THR A 56 26.56 -22.33 -11.37
N THR A 57 26.48 -23.13 -10.31
CA THR A 57 26.41 -24.58 -10.42
C THR A 57 25.18 -25.11 -9.70
N ALA A 58 24.44 -25.93 -10.44
CA ALA A 58 23.18 -26.55 -10.07
C ALA A 58 23.17 -27.22 -8.69
N ASP A 59 21.99 -27.13 -8.03
CA ASP A 59 21.55 -28.02 -6.95
C ASP A 59 22.03 -27.69 -5.52
N GLY A 60 22.03 -26.39 -5.16
CA GLY A 60 22.11 -25.96 -3.76
C GLY A 60 20.75 -25.52 -3.22
N ASP A 61 20.56 -25.58 -1.91
CA ASP A 61 19.39 -25.00 -1.23
C ASP A 61 19.37 -23.48 -1.50
N GLU A 62 18.54 -23.03 -2.44
CA GLU A 62 18.36 -21.61 -2.75
C GLU A 62 17.16 -21.08 -2.00
N THR A 63 17.37 -20.08 -1.14
CA THR A 63 16.30 -19.41 -0.42
C THR A 63 16.33 -17.93 -0.78
N LEU A 64 15.21 -17.41 -1.29
CA LEU A 64 15.02 -15.98 -1.51
C LEU A 64 14.11 -15.40 -0.43
N THR A 65 14.48 -14.24 0.09
CA THR A 65 13.64 -13.46 1.02
C THR A 65 12.76 -12.49 0.22
N VAL A 66 11.46 -12.47 0.54
CA VAL A 66 10.47 -11.64 -0.15
C VAL A 66 9.66 -10.82 0.85
N TRP A 67 9.56 -9.51 0.65
CA TRP A 67 8.63 -8.66 1.40
C TRP A 67 7.30 -8.52 0.67
N ALA A 68 6.20 -8.79 1.38
CA ALA A 68 4.83 -8.75 0.88
C ALA A 68 3.90 -8.31 2.03
N TRP A 69 2.60 -8.05 1.76
CA TRP A 69 1.71 -7.47 2.79
C TRP A 69 0.36 -8.15 2.97
N ASP A 70 -0.16 -8.88 1.98
CA ASP A 70 -1.52 -9.45 2.05
C ASP A 70 -1.51 -10.98 2.05
N PRO A 71 -1.85 -11.62 3.20
CA PRO A 71 -1.90 -13.07 3.33
C PRO A 71 -2.87 -13.75 2.37
N ASN A 72 -3.96 -13.09 2.00
CA ASN A 72 -5.04 -13.66 1.20
C ASN A 72 -4.83 -13.46 -0.31
N PHE A 73 -3.93 -12.55 -0.67
CA PHE A 73 -3.65 -12.22 -2.07
C PHE A 73 -2.18 -12.48 -2.44
N ASN A 74 -1.28 -11.52 -2.23
CA ASN A 74 0.07 -11.63 -2.77
C ASN A 74 0.93 -12.68 -2.06
N ILE A 75 0.82 -12.85 -0.75
CA ILE A 75 1.52 -13.92 -0.02
C ILE A 75 0.99 -15.30 -0.44
N TYR A 76 -0.33 -15.43 -0.63
CA TYR A 76 -0.92 -16.66 -1.15
C TYR A 76 -0.39 -16.97 -2.57
N ALA A 77 -0.36 -15.98 -3.47
CA ALA A 77 0.14 -16.14 -4.83
C ALA A 77 1.63 -16.54 -4.85
N LEU A 78 2.47 -15.90 -4.02
CA LEU A 78 3.89 -16.26 -3.88
C LEU A 78 4.08 -17.71 -3.44
N LYS A 79 3.28 -18.20 -2.47
CA LYS A 79 3.31 -19.60 -2.04
C LYS A 79 2.91 -20.57 -3.16
N GLN A 80 1.96 -20.17 -4.01
CA GLN A 80 1.59 -20.99 -5.19
C GLN A 80 2.73 -21.00 -6.23
N ALA A 81 3.36 -19.85 -6.47
CA ALA A 81 4.50 -19.74 -7.37
C ALA A 81 5.68 -20.58 -6.88
N GLU A 82 6.01 -20.54 -5.59
CA GLU A 82 7.01 -21.39 -4.97
C GLU A 82 6.72 -22.88 -5.25
N ALA A 83 5.49 -23.34 -4.98
CA ALA A 83 5.09 -24.74 -5.18
C ALA A 83 5.16 -25.16 -6.65
N ILE A 84 4.97 -24.23 -7.60
CA ILE A 84 5.14 -24.50 -9.04
C ILE A 84 6.62 -24.60 -9.39
N TYR A 85 7.45 -23.67 -8.92
CA TYR A 85 8.89 -23.61 -9.19
C TYR A 85 9.64 -24.80 -8.60
N GLN A 86 9.23 -25.27 -7.42
CA GLN A 86 9.80 -26.45 -6.74
C GLN A 86 9.61 -27.77 -7.53
N LYS A 87 8.78 -27.82 -8.55
CA LYS A 87 8.66 -29.03 -9.39
C LYS A 87 9.94 -29.32 -10.17
N ASP A 88 10.63 -28.25 -10.58
CA ASP A 88 11.90 -28.33 -11.32
C ASP A 88 13.12 -27.99 -10.42
N HIS A 89 12.87 -27.34 -9.27
CA HIS A 89 13.88 -26.87 -8.30
C HIS A 89 13.49 -27.29 -6.87
N PRO A 90 13.56 -28.59 -6.52
CA PRO A 90 12.95 -29.15 -5.29
C PRO A 90 13.48 -28.56 -3.98
N ASN A 91 14.68 -27.98 -3.99
CA ASN A 91 15.31 -27.39 -2.81
C ASN A 91 15.06 -25.86 -2.68
N PHE A 92 14.43 -25.25 -3.68
CA PHE A 92 14.10 -23.81 -3.65
C PHE A 92 13.10 -23.47 -2.56
N LYS A 93 13.28 -22.32 -1.89
CA LYS A 93 12.37 -21.80 -0.86
C LYS A 93 12.20 -20.30 -0.96
N LEU A 94 10.98 -19.83 -0.65
CA LEU A 94 10.70 -18.43 -0.37
C LEU A 94 10.57 -18.22 1.15
N ASN A 95 11.41 -17.35 1.70
CA ASN A 95 11.21 -16.76 3.02
C ASN A 95 10.35 -15.51 2.87
N ILE A 96 9.02 -15.66 3.00
CA ILE A 96 8.08 -14.55 2.80
C ILE A 96 7.89 -13.84 4.13
N GLU A 97 8.32 -12.59 4.20
CA GLU A 97 8.16 -11.71 5.35
C GLU A 97 6.96 -10.78 5.12
N GLU A 98 5.95 -10.93 5.96
CA GLU A 98 4.79 -10.06 5.96
C GLU A 98 5.14 -8.70 6.57
N ASN A 99 4.90 -7.63 5.83
CA ASN A 99 5.13 -6.26 6.24
C ASN A 99 3.91 -5.40 5.84
N VAL A 100 3.64 -4.33 6.56
CA VAL A 100 2.70 -3.31 6.07
C VAL A 100 3.35 -2.58 4.89
N TYR A 101 2.58 -2.29 3.83
CA TYR A 101 3.13 -1.70 2.60
C TYR A 101 3.91 -0.39 2.85
N SER A 102 3.39 0.50 3.70
CA SER A 102 4.07 1.74 4.07
C SER A 102 5.42 1.53 4.78
N ASP A 103 5.55 0.42 5.50
CA ASP A 103 6.82 0.04 6.15
C ASP A 103 7.84 -0.45 5.13
N ILE A 104 7.38 -1.17 4.08
CA ILE A 104 8.26 -1.56 2.96
C ILE A 104 8.85 -0.30 2.31
N GLU A 105 8.02 0.68 1.92
CA GLU A 105 8.50 1.93 1.33
C GLU A 105 9.49 2.65 2.26
N THR A 106 9.17 2.73 3.55
CA THR A 106 10.04 3.39 4.55
C THR A 106 11.39 2.70 4.68
N LYS A 107 11.41 1.35 4.73
CA LYS A 107 12.64 0.57 4.80
C LYS A 107 13.50 0.75 3.54
N LEU A 108 12.88 0.72 2.34
CA LEU A 108 13.56 0.95 1.07
C LEU A 108 14.20 2.33 1.01
N ILE A 109 13.45 3.40 1.38
CA ILE A 109 13.95 4.78 1.42
C ILE A 109 15.09 4.91 2.44
N THR A 110 14.98 4.26 3.58
CA THR A 110 16.00 4.30 4.63
C THR A 110 17.29 3.64 4.14
N ALA A 111 17.21 2.44 3.55
CA ALA A 111 18.35 1.74 2.98
C ALA A 111 19.04 2.54 1.89
N ALA A 112 18.26 3.14 0.97
CA ALA A 112 18.79 3.98 -0.10
C ALA A 112 19.47 5.24 0.41
N THR A 113 18.89 5.89 1.42
CA THR A 113 19.42 7.14 1.98
C THR A 113 20.72 6.92 2.79
N SER A 114 20.81 5.77 3.45
CA SER A 114 22.00 5.37 4.21
C SER A 114 23.06 4.67 3.37
N GLU A 115 22.73 4.31 2.12
CA GLU A 115 23.54 3.46 1.25
C GLU A 115 23.89 2.09 1.88
N ASP A 116 23.05 1.64 2.83
CA ASP A 116 23.16 0.33 3.48
C ASP A 116 22.03 -0.58 3.01
N TYR A 117 22.35 -1.45 2.08
CA TYR A 117 21.42 -2.39 1.44
C TYR A 117 21.42 -3.77 2.12
N SER A 118 22.22 -3.97 3.18
CA SER A 118 22.39 -5.28 3.84
C SER A 118 21.12 -5.82 4.51
N THR A 119 20.13 -4.95 4.73
CA THR A 119 18.84 -5.30 5.36
C THR A 119 17.72 -5.51 4.35
N LEU A 120 17.99 -5.31 3.06
CA LEU A 120 16.99 -5.50 2.02
C LEU A 120 16.79 -6.99 1.72
N PRO A 121 15.56 -7.39 1.33
CA PRO A 121 15.27 -8.73 0.84
C PRO A 121 15.80 -8.90 -0.59
N ASP A 122 15.79 -10.13 -1.08
CA ASP A 122 16.11 -10.41 -2.49
C ASP A 122 15.02 -9.88 -3.43
N LEU A 123 13.76 -9.94 -2.98
CA LEU A 123 12.58 -9.48 -3.71
C LEU A 123 11.66 -8.67 -2.79
N PHE A 124 10.97 -7.71 -3.33
CA PHE A 124 9.89 -7.02 -2.63
C PHE A 124 8.78 -6.64 -3.60
N LEU A 125 7.55 -6.65 -3.10
CA LEU A 125 6.41 -6.14 -3.86
C LEU A 125 6.32 -4.63 -3.72
N MET A 126 5.83 -3.99 -4.78
CA MET A 126 5.61 -2.54 -4.81
C MET A 126 4.34 -2.21 -5.59
N GLN A 127 3.60 -1.23 -5.10
CA GLN A 127 2.41 -0.75 -5.80
C GLN A 127 2.79 0.18 -6.96
N ASP A 128 2.06 0.09 -8.07
CA ASP A 128 2.37 0.80 -9.32
C ASP A 128 2.52 2.30 -9.14
N TYR A 129 1.64 2.93 -8.36
CA TYR A 129 1.66 4.38 -8.15
C TYR A 129 2.93 4.90 -7.47
N SER A 130 3.65 4.04 -6.76
CA SER A 130 4.94 4.38 -6.15
C SER A 130 6.14 4.03 -7.01
N TYR A 131 5.98 3.10 -7.95
CA TYR A 131 7.10 2.48 -8.66
C TYR A 131 8.00 3.47 -9.37
N HIS A 132 7.45 4.29 -10.29
CA HIS A 132 8.24 5.28 -11.04
C HIS A 132 8.99 6.26 -10.13
N LYS A 133 8.31 6.76 -9.10
CA LYS A 133 8.90 7.66 -8.10
C LYS A 133 10.08 7.01 -7.40
N MET A 134 9.92 5.76 -6.99
CA MET A 134 10.93 5.03 -6.24
C MET A 134 12.15 4.68 -7.10
N VAL A 135 11.95 4.17 -8.31
CA VAL A 135 13.05 3.87 -9.24
C VAL A 135 13.81 5.14 -9.62
N ALA A 136 13.11 6.24 -9.94
CA ALA A 136 13.75 7.49 -10.33
C ALA A 136 14.58 8.14 -9.22
N ASN A 137 14.15 8.04 -7.97
CA ASN A 137 14.84 8.66 -6.83
C ASN A 137 15.87 7.74 -6.16
N PHE A 138 15.71 6.43 -6.27
CA PHE A 138 16.52 5.43 -5.56
C PHE A 138 16.95 4.27 -6.47
N PRO A 139 17.60 4.56 -7.63
CA PRO A 139 17.91 3.52 -8.62
C PRO A 139 18.84 2.41 -8.09
N GLY A 140 19.63 2.68 -7.06
CA GLY A 140 20.56 1.72 -6.47
C GLY A 140 19.90 0.53 -5.74
N ILE A 141 18.59 0.58 -5.51
CA ILE A 141 17.83 -0.53 -4.88
C ILE A 141 17.44 -1.61 -5.91
N TYR A 142 17.34 -1.24 -7.18
CA TYR A 142 16.72 -2.05 -8.21
C TYR A 142 17.75 -2.63 -9.17
N THR A 143 17.54 -3.88 -9.55
CA THR A 143 18.30 -4.52 -10.63
C THR A 143 17.59 -4.29 -11.96
N ASP A 144 18.32 -3.85 -12.98
CA ASP A 144 17.82 -3.77 -14.36
C ASP A 144 17.62 -5.19 -14.91
N LEU A 145 16.39 -5.53 -15.21
CA LEU A 145 15.97 -6.84 -15.73
C LEU A 145 15.74 -6.85 -17.24
N THR A 146 16.00 -5.75 -17.93
CA THR A 146 15.70 -5.58 -19.36
C THR A 146 16.30 -6.71 -20.19
N ASP A 147 17.56 -7.07 -19.94
CA ASP A 147 18.30 -8.11 -20.66
C ASP A 147 18.29 -9.47 -19.93
N SER A 148 17.36 -9.69 -19.01
CA SER A 148 17.28 -10.92 -18.19
C SER A 148 16.87 -12.17 -18.98
N GLY A 149 16.44 -12.04 -20.23
CA GLY A 149 15.92 -13.14 -21.04
C GLY A 149 14.44 -13.46 -20.79
N LEU A 150 13.76 -12.66 -19.99
CA LEU A 150 12.32 -12.75 -19.78
C LEU A 150 11.57 -12.33 -21.05
N ASP A 151 10.45 -13.01 -21.30
CA ASP A 151 9.55 -12.72 -22.43
C ASP A 151 8.57 -11.61 -22.01
N TRP A 152 9.00 -10.36 -22.20
CA TRP A 152 8.23 -9.17 -21.81
C TRP A 152 6.89 -9.04 -22.55
N ASP A 153 6.76 -9.62 -23.75
CA ASP A 153 5.51 -9.61 -24.54
C ASP A 153 4.39 -10.44 -23.90
N LYS A 154 4.69 -11.25 -22.88
CA LYS A 154 3.68 -12.00 -22.13
C LYS A 154 2.94 -11.17 -21.07
N PHE A 155 3.45 -10.00 -20.75
CA PHE A 155 2.79 -9.10 -19.81
C PHE A 155 1.82 -8.16 -20.53
N SER A 156 0.75 -7.72 -19.85
CA SER A 156 -0.16 -6.73 -20.44
C SER A 156 0.57 -5.40 -20.65
N GLY A 157 0.31 -4.75 -21.80
CA GLY A 157 1.03 -3.53 -22.18
C GLY A 157 0.84 -2.38 -21.17
N GLY A 158 -0.33 -2.25 -20.57
CA GLY A 158 -0.60 -1.24 -19.53
C GLY A 158 0.27 -1.48 -18.29
N LYS A 159 0.23 -2.71 -17.76
CA LYS A 159 1.01 -3.07 -16.57
C LYS A 159 2.52 -3.03 -16.80
N LEU A 160 2.95 -3.38 -18.02
CA LEU A 160 4.34 -3.27 -18.39
C LEU A 160 4.80 -1.81 -18.48
N ALA A 161 3.94 -0.90 -18.95
CA ALA A 161 4.23 0.53 -18.96
C ALA A 161 4.43 1.08 -17.53
N ASP A 162 3.62 0.62 -16.57
CA ASP A 162 3.76 1.00 -15.15
C ASP A 162 5.09 0.52 -14.54
N SER A 163 5.65 -0.60 -15.02
CA SER A 163 6.92 -1.16 -14.53
C SER A 163 8.14 -0.77 -15.37
N THR A 164 7.98 0.11 -16.38
CA THR A 164 9.06 0.55 -17.25
C THR A 164 9.45 2.00 -16.93
N VAL A 165 10.73 2.25 -16.65
CA VAL A 165 11.28 3.58 -16.40
C VAL A 165 12.42 3.83 -17.40
N ASP A 166 12.33 4.92 -18.16
CA ASP A 166 13.31 5.30 -19.19
C ASP A 166 13.67 4.18 -20.19
N GLY A 167 12.69 3.31 -20.49
CA GLY A 167 12.85 2.18 -21.40
C GLY A 167 13.48 0.93 -20.78
N HIS A 168 13.71 0.92 -19.46
CA HIS A 168 14.27 -0.19 -18.70
C HIS A 168 13.23 -0.83 -17.77
N HIS A 169 13.34 -2.14 -17.58
CA HIS A 169 12.48 -2.92 -16.68
C HIS A 169 13.21 -3.22 -15.37
N TYR A 170 12.80 -2.57 -14.29
CA TYR A 170 13.35 -2.79 -12.94
C TYR A 170 12.44 -3.64 -12.05
N GLY A 171 11.33 -4.11 -12.57
CA GLY A 171 10.38 -4.95 -11.86
C GLY A 171 9.52 -5.76 -12.82
N LEU A 172 8.94 -6.82 -12.29
CA LEU A 172 8.01 -7.68 -13.00
C LEU A 172 6.58 -7.32 -12.63
N PRO A 173 5.67 -7.18 -13.62
CA PRO A 173 4.24 -7.10 -13.33
C PRO A 173 3.79 -8.33 -12.53
N PHE A 174 3.19 -8.09 -11.37
CA PHE A 174 2.75 -9.17 -10.48
C PHE A 174 1.29 -9.55 -10.73
N ASP A 175 0.42 -8.55 -10.84
CA ASP A 175 -1.00 -8.72 -11.09
C ASP A 175 -1.52 -7.70 -12.12
N ASN A 176 -2.75 -7.90 -12.57
CA ASN A 176 -3.42 -6.97 -13.48
C ASN A 176 -4.91 -6.95 -13.11
N GLY A 177 -5.31 -5.95 -12.37
CA GLY A 177 -6.68 -5.77 -11.90
C GLY A 177 -7.42 -4.67 -12.66
N ALA A 178 -8.70 -4.54 -12.35
CA ALA A 178 -9.55 -3.43 -12.76
C ALA A 178 -10.42 -3.00 -11.60
N SER A 179 -10.65 -1.70 -11.45
CA SER A 179 -11.63 -1.20 -10.49
C SER A 179 -13.04 -1.57 -10.93
N VAL A 180 -13.78 -2.21 -10.05
CA VAL A 180 -15.16 -2.58 -10.25
C VAL A 180 -15.99 -2.22 -9.02
N MET A 181 -17.29 -2.00 -9.23
CA MET A 181 -18.24 -1.89 -8.13
C MET A 181 -18.78 -3.27 -7.75
N ALA A 182 -18.41 -3.74 -6.57
CA ALA A 182 -19.01 -4.93 -5.96
C ALA A 182 -20.15 -4.52 -5.02
N VAL A 183 -21.29 -5.19 -5.10
CA VAL A 183 -22.48 -4.87 -4.30
C VAL A 183 -23.12 -6.07 -3.65
N ARG A 184 -23.76 -5.87 -2.52
CA ARG A 184 -24.65 -6.81 -1.85
C ARG A 184 -26.00 -6.82 -2.57
N SER A 185 -26.22 -7.85 -3.39
CA SER A 185 -27.46 -7.98 -4.18
C SER A 185 -28.72 -7.99 -3.31
N ASP A 186 -28.66 -8.63 -2.14
CA ASP A 186 -29.76 -8.65 -1.18
C ASP A 186 -30.13 -7.25 -0.68
N MET A 187 -29.17 -6.37 -0.45
CA MET A 187 -29.43 -4.98 -0.04
C MET A 187 -29.95 -4.12 -1.20
N ILE A 188 -29.53 -4.38 -2.42
CA ILE A 188 -30.06 -3.75 -3.63
C ILE A 188 -31.53 -4.14 -3.83
N GLU A 189 -31.83 -5.43 -3.70
CA GLU A 189 -33.21 -5.97 -3.83
C GLU A 189 -34.13 -5.42 -2.73
N ASN A 190 -33.66 -5.25 -1.49
CA ASN A 190 -34.43 -4.62 -0.42
C ASN A 190 -34.87 -3.19 -0.74
N ALA A 191 -34.09 -2.48 -1.55
CA ALA A 191 -34.42 -1.14 -2.05
C ALA A 191 -35.37 -1.13 -3.27
N GLY A 192 -35.81 -2.32 -3.71
CA GLY A 192 -36.64 -2.49 -4.90
C GLY A 192 -35.88 -2.24 -6.21
N LEU A 193 -34.57 -2.41 -6.19
CA LEU A 193 -33.66 -2.25 -7.32
C LEU A 193 -33.03 -3.57 -7.70
N THR A 194 -32.37 -3.60 -8.84
CA THR A 194 -31.57 -4.72 -9.34
C THR A 194 -30.13 -4.26 -9.55
N VAL A 195 -29.18 -5.18 -9.64
CA VAL A 195 -27.78 -4.85 -9.96
C VAL A 195 -27.68 -4.15 -11.34
N ASP A 196 -28.56 -4.50 -12.28
CA ASP A 196 -28.59 -3.88 -13.60
C ASP A 196 -28.97 -2.38 -13.55
N ASP A 197 -29.68 -1.95 -12.52
CA ASP A 197 -30.01 -0.54 -12.30
C ASP A 197 -28.78 0.34 -12.03
N PHE A 198 -27.63 -0.26 -11.71
CA PHE A 198 -26.37 0.44 -11.44
C PHE A 198 -25.40 0.42 -12.63
N LYS A 199 -25.84 0.00 -13.82
CA LYS A 199 -25.03 0.03 -15.04
C LYS A 199 -25.18 1.35 -15.78
N ASP A 200 -24.10 1.80 -16.39
CA ASP A 200 -24.05 2.95 -17.30
C ASP A 200 -24.68 4.25 -16.71
N LEU A 201 -24.42 4.51 -15.44
CA LEU A 201 -24.94 5.68 -14.72
C LEU A 201 -23.96 6.84 -14.74
N THR A 202 -24.52 8.05 -14.74
CA THR A 202 -23.80 9.22 -14.24
C THR A 202 -23.70 9.16 -12.72
N TRP A 203 -22.76 9.88 -12.14
CA TRP A 203 -22.63 9.95 -10.67
C TRP A 203 -23.88 10.52 -9.98
N SER A 204 -24.58 11.45 -10.62
CA SER A 204 -25.85 11.99 -10.10
C SER A 204 -26.95 10.93 -10.07
N GLU A 205 -27.09 10.13 -11.12
CA GLU A 205 -28.03 9.01 -11.16
C GLU A 205 -27.67 7.91 -10.16
N PHE A 206 -26.36 7.68 -9.97
CA PHE A 206 -25.87 6.77 -8.96
C PHE A 206 -26.29 7.22 -7.55
N GLU A 207 -26.07 8.50 -7.20
CA GLU A 207 -26.48 9.05 -5.90
C GLU A 207 -27.98 8.87 -5.62
N GLU A 208 -28.83 9.11 -6.62
CA GLU A 208 -30.29 8.94 -6.48
C GLU A 208 -30.68 7.50 -6.16
N LYS A 209 -30.04 6.53 -6.81
CA LYS A 209 -30.28 5.10 -6.55
C LYS A 209 -29.63 4.65 -5.25
N ALA A 210 -28.42 5.09 -4.97
CA ALA A 210 -27.68 4.80 -3.75
C ALA A 210 -28.46 5.27 -2.51
N GLN A 211 -29.10 6.46 -2.57
CA GLN A 211 -29.94 6.94 -1.46
C GLN A 211 -31.09 6.00 -1.15
N LYS A 212 -31.73 5.38 -2.15
CA LYS A 212 -32.77 4.37 -1.92
C LYS A 212 -32.24 3.14 -1.20
N VAL A 213 -31.01 2.75 -1.51
CA VAL A 213 -30.34 1.61 -0.83
C VAL A 213 -30.05 1.97 0.63
N VAL A 214 -29.56 3.17 0.89
CA VAL A 214 -29.33 3.69 2.25
C VAL A 214 -30.64 3.73 3.04
N ASP A 215 -31.71 4.30 2.46
CA ASP A 215 -33.01 4.44 3.11
C ASP A 215 -33.65 3.09 3.45
N ALA A 216 -33.46 2.09 2.59
CA ALA A 216 -34.03 0.75 2.77
C ALA A 216 -33.25 -0.11 3.78
N ASN A 217 -31.93 0.05 3.88
CA ASN A 217 -31.07 -0.83 4.67
C ASN A 217 -30.48 -0.18 5.92
N GLY A 218 -30.49 1.15 6.02
CA GLY A 218 -29.90 1.88 7.15
C GLY A 218 -28.37 1.82 7.21
N VAL A 219 -27.72 1.46 6.10
CA VAL A 219 -26.26 1.43 5.96
C VAL A 219 -25.83 2.19 4.70
N PRO A 220 -24.61 2.72 4.62
CA PRO A 220 -24.08 3.38 3.42
C PRO A 220 -24.15 2.48 2.18
N MET A 221 -24.34 3.08 1.01
CA MET A 221 -24.23 2.36 -0.26
C MET A 221 -22.80 1.94 -0.57
N LEU A 222 -21.82 2.80 -0.28
CA LEU A 222 -20.40 2.55 -0.51
C LEU A 222 -19.60 2.69 0.76
N THR A 223 -18.51 1.95 0.79
CA THR A 223 -17.40 2.13 1.74
C THR A 223 -16.12 2.41 0.96
N SER A 224 -15.22 3.19 1.55
CA SER A 224 -13.91 3.53 1.01
C SER A 224 -12.83 3.42 2.09
N SER A 225 -11.62 3.04 1.70
CA SER A 225 -10.44 3.06 2.57
C SER A 225 -9.93 4.48 2.86
N GLY A 226 -10.61 5.50 2.35
CA GLY A 226 -10.21 6.89 2.43
C GLY A 226 -9.17 7.26 1.36
N GLY A 227 -8.69 8.49 1.41
CA GLY A 227 -7.70 8.98 0.48
C GLY A 227 -8.25 9.36 -0.89
N SER A 228 -7.37 9.30 -1.90
CA SER A 228 -7.67 9.80 -3.24
C SER A 228 -8.18 8.73 -4.22
N GLU A 229 -8.22 7.46 -3.84
CA GLU A 229 -8.50 6.35 -4.76
C GLU A 229 -9.83 6.50 -5.48
N LEU A 230 -10.93 6.63 -4.75
CA LEU A 230 -12.26 6.79 -5.35
C LEU A 230 -12.36 8.07 -6.19
N ILE A 231 -11.68 9.15 -5.79
CA ILE A 231 -11.65 10.41 -6.57
C ILE A 231 -10.93 10.19 -7.92
N ILE A 232 -9.82 9.46 -7.91
CA ILE A 232 -9.08 9.10 -9.12
C ILE A 232 -9.94 8.20 -10.03
N GLU A 233 -10.63 7.22 -9.48
CA GLU A 233 -11.53 6.33 -10.21
C GLU A 233 -12.70 7.12 -10.86
N MET A 234 -13.27 8.08 -10.14
CA MET A 234 -14.28 9.01 -10.71
C MET A 234 -13.71 9.82 -11.88
N MET A 235 -12.50 10.33 -11.76
CA MET A 235 -11.84 11.05 -12.85
C MET A 235 -11.57 10.14 -14.05
N GLN A 236 -11.07 8.94 -13.81
CA GLN A 236 -10.81 7.95 -14.86
C GLN A 236 -12.10 7.55 -15.59
N SER A 237 -13.21 7.38 -14.87
CA SER A 237 -14.51 7.09 -15.47
C SER A 237 -14.99 8.21 -16.38
N ALA A 238 -14.56 9.45 -16.15
CA ALA A 238 -14.79 10.62 -17.02
C ALA A 238 -13.74 10.78 -18.13
N GLY A 239 -12.79 9.85 -18.27
CA GLY A 239 -11.67 9.96 -19.21
C GLY A 239 -10.69 11.09 -18.88
N ALA A 240 -10.59 11.47 -17.60
CA ALA A 240 -9.78 12.58 -17.13
C ALA A 240 -8.65 12.10 -16.20
N SER A 241 -7.64 12.95 -16.04
CA SER A 241 -6.47 12.71 -15.18
C SER A 241 -6.09 13.99 -14.44
N PRO A 242 -5.54 13.91 -13.22
CA PRO A 242 -4.90 15.05 -12.58
C PRO A 242 -3.54 15.42 -13.21
N VAL A 243 -3.01 14.56 -14.08
CA VAL A 243 -1.79 14.83 -14.85
C VAL A 243 -2.13 14.84 -16.33
N VAL A 244 -1.83 15.93 -17.01
CA VAL A 244 -2.07 16.13 -18.45
C VAL A 244 -0.76 16.60 -19.09
N ASP A 245 -0.31 15.88 -20.12
CA ASP A 245 0.96 16.17 -20.82
C ASP A 245 2.18 16.26 -19.88
N GLY A 246 2.22 15.41 -18.86
CA GLY A 246 3.28 15.39 -17.84
C GLY A 246 3.20 16.51 -16.80
N GLU A 247 2.20 17.39 -16.87
CA GLU A 247 1.99 18.47 -15.90
C GLU A 247 0.83 18.19 -14.95
N VAL A 248 1.03 18.50 -13.66
CA VAL A 248 -0.02 18.38 -12.64
C VAL A 248 -1.04 19.52 -12.83
N LYS A 249 -2.28 19.17 -13.12
CA LYS A 249 -3.42 20.08 -13.34
C LYS A 249 -4.46 19.87 -12.24
N ILE A 250 -4.39 20.67 -11.19
CA ILE A 250 -5.31 20.60 -10.03
C ILE A 250 -6.33 21.74 -10.09
N ALA A 251 -5.87 22.99 -10.15
CA ALA A 251 -6.72 24.15 -9.95
C ALA A 251 -7.81 24.32 -11.03
N ASP A 252 -7.46 24.02 -12.27
CA ASP A 252 -8.33 24.23 -13.45
C ASP A 252 -8.88 22.89 -14.00
N ASN A 253 -8.84 21.83 -13.20
CA ASN A 253 -9.34 20.51 -13.59
C ASN A 253 -10.82 20.38 -13.23
N ALA A 254 -11.70 20.52 -14.25
CA ALA A 254 -13.14 20.46 -14.05
C ALA A 254 -13.60 19.07 -13.56
N ALA A 255 -13.01 17.99 -14.07
CA ALA A 255 -13.33 16.63 -13.66
C ALA A 255 -12.92 16.36 -12.18
N LEU A 256 -11.77 16.85 -11.76
CA LEU A 256 -11.36 16.75 -10.35
C LEU A 256 -12.33 17.52 -9.44
N LYS A 257 -12.73 18.73 -9.83
CA LYS A 257 -13.71 19.53 -9.08
C LYS A 257 -15.05 18.82 -8.97
N GLU A 258 -15.53 18.21 -10.05
CA GLU A 258 -16.76 17.43 -10.08
C GLU A 258 -16.64 16.20 -9.17
N SER A 259 -15.57 15.40 -9.30
CA SER A 259 -15.31 14.23 -8.47
C SER A 259 -15.29 14.57 -6.98
N LEU A 260 -14.61 15.67 -6.59
CA LEU A 260 -14.59 16.15 -5.21
C LEU A 260 -15.96 16.60 -4.72
N THR A 261 -16.78 17.19 -5.60
CA THR A 261 -18.15 17.63 -5.26
C THR A 261 -19.04 16.41 -5.02
N VAL A 262 -19.03 15.44 -5.93
CA VAL A 262 -19.78 14.17 -5.78
C VAL A 262 -19.33 13.41 -4.53
N TYR A 263 -18.04 13.27 -4.33
CA TYR A 263 -17.48 12.60 -3.14
C TYR A 263 -18.00 13.23 -1.85
N LYS A 264 -17.89 14.57 -1.75
CA LYS A 264 -18.39 15.30 -0.60
C LYS A 264 -19.89 15.11 -0.41
N ASP A 265 -20.68 15.19 -1.48
CA ASP A 265 -22.13 15.02 -1.44
C ASP A 265 -22.51 13.60 -0.96
N MET A 266 -21.81 12.56 -1.42
CA MET A 266 -22.03 11.20 -0.96
C MET A 266 -21.71 11.03 0.54
N VAL A 267 -20.66 11.66 1.05
CA VAL A 267 -20.33 11.65 2.49
C VAL A 267 -21.42 12.40 3.28
N ASP A 268 -21.78 13.61 2.86
CA ASP A 268 -22.80 14.42 3.55
C ASP A 268 -24.18 13.76 3.58
N LYS A 269 -24.52 12.98 2.56
CA LYS A 269 -25.79 12.22 2.45
C LYS A 269 -25.73 10.85 3.15
N GLY A 270 -24.59 10.46 3.66
CA GLY A 270 -24.40 9.12 4.25
C GLY A 270 -24.42 7.97 3.24
N ILE A 271 -24.21 8.28 1.96
CA ILE A 271 -24.10 7.30 0.88
C ILE A 271 -22.72 6.62 0.94
N LEU A 272 -21.67 7.37 1.30
CA LEU A 272 -20.30 6.89 1.42
C LEU A 272 -19.83 6.93 2.87
N ALA A 273 -19.31 5.82 3.38
CA ALA A 273 -18.57 5.73 4.64
C ALA A 273 -17.08 5.62 4.38
N GLU A 274 -16.29 6.40 5.11
CA GLU A 274 -14.84 6.38 5.04
C GLU A 274 -14.24 5.61 6.23
N TYR A 275 -13.27 4.77 5.95
CA TYR A 275 -12.44 4.09 6.94
C TYR A 275 -10.97 4.40 6.65
N THR A 276 -10.21 4.75 7.67
CA THR A 276 -8.77 5.05 7.55
C THR A 276 -7.89 3.84 7.83
N ASP A 277 -8.50 2.74 8.26
CA ASP A 277 -7.86 1.48 8.57
C ASP A 277 -8.35 0.40 7.60
N TRP A 278 -7.41 -0.30 6.96
CA TRP A 278 -7.70 -1.30 5.93
C TRP A 278 -8.55 -2.47 6.46
N ASP A 279 -8.25 -2.94 7.67
CA ASP A 279 -8.99 -4.06 8.26
C ASP A 279 -10.43 -3.67 8.56
N GLN A 280 -10.67 -2.44 9.02
CA GLN A 280 -12.03 -1.92 9.25
C GLN A 280 -12.79 -1.74 7.94
N TYR A 281 -12.10 -1.28 6.87
CA TYR A 281 -12.67 -1.17 5.53
C TYR A 281 -13.13 -2.56 5.03
N ILE A 282 -12.28 -3.57 5.08
CA ILE A 282 -12.64 -4.96 4.70
C ILE A 282 -13.77 -5.49 5.59
N ALA A 283 -13.70 -5.28 6.91
CA ALA A 283 -14.71 -5.72 7.85
C ALA A 283 -16.08 -5.07 7.58
N SER A 284 -16.11 -3.83 7.07
CA SER A 284 -17.36 -3.13 6.76
C SER A 284 -18.21 -3.89 5.75
N MET A 285 -17.58 -4.49 4.74
CA MET A 285 -18.29 -5.33 3.75
C MET A 285 -18.67 -6.69 4.32
N ASN A 286 -17.75 -7.36 5.01
CA ASN A 286 -17.98 -8.69 5.59
C ASN A 286 -19.08 -8.67 6.65
N ASP A 287 -19.13 -7.61 7.46
CA ASP A 287 -20.13 -7.42 8.53
C ASP A 287 -21.47 -6.84 8.04
N GLY A 288 -21.59 -6.54 6.75
CA GLY A 288 -22.77 -5.92 6.15
C GLY A 288 -23.02 -4.48 6.61
N LYS A 289 -21.98 -3.74 6.96
CA LYS A 289 -22.04 -2.33 7.35
C LYS A 289 -22.05 -1.36 6.18
N ALA A 290 -21.90 -1.86 4.95
CA ALA A 290 -22.08 -1.14 3.70
C ALA A 290 -22.70 -2.07 2.64
N ALA A 291 -23.38 -1.52 1.66
CA ALA A 291 -24.02 -2.27 0.61
C ALA A 291 -23.08 -2.54 -0.58
N GLY A 292 -21.96 -1.83 -0.68
CA GLY A 292 -21.02 -2.01 -1.78
C GLY A 292 -19.69 -1.32 -1.58
N VAL A 293 -18.82 -1.56 -2.53
CA VAL A 293 -17.46 -1.02 -2.59
C VAL A 293 -17.05 -0.85 -4.05
N ILE A 294 -16.25 0.18 -4.33
CA ILE A 294 -15.51 0.30 -5.59
C ILE A 294 -14.05 0.07 -5.25
N ASN A 295 -13.44 -0.92 -5.86
CA ASN A 295 -12.05 -1.28 -5.61
C ASN A 295 -11.48 -2.08 -6.78
N GLY A 296 -10.14 -2.12 -6.87
CA GLY A 296 -9.42 -3.04 -7.74
C GLY A 296 -9.57 -4.49 -7.26
N CYS A 297 -9.71 -5.42 -8.21
CA CYS A 297 -9.80 -6.86 -7.96
C CYS A 297 -8.83 -7.63 -8.88
#